data_f99c867e803bac1c62c0a365f5a473aa
#
_entry.id   f99c867e803bac1c62c0a365f5a473aa
#
_cell.length_a   1.000
_cell.length_b   1.000
_cell.length_c   1.000
_cell.angle_alpha   90.00
_cell.angle_beta   90.00
_cell.angle_gamma   90.00
#
_symmetry.space_group_name_H-M   'P 1'
#
loop_
_entity.id
_entity.type
_entity.pdbx_description
1 polymer ?
#
loop_
_entity_poly.entity_id
_entity_poly.type
_entity_poly.pdbx_seq_one_letter_code
_entity_poly.pdbx_strand_id
1 'polypeptide(L)'
;LSYYFHKTPKWIQLVYPELTWRTNSNSKEIYLTFDDGPIPEVTPFVLDQLSKYEAKASFFCVGENIEKHPKEFNQVIKQGHAVGNHTFNHVVGWGTDDKYYAENVEKCQFEIEKHTGKRNKKLFRPPHGRIKRSQIKTLKEEYEIIMWTYLTGDFDSKLNSDICLSKAKERITKGDVVIFHDSLKAYKNLKYTLPRFLKYFSEQGFHFKSL
;
A
#
# COMPACT_ATOMS: atom_id res chain seq x y z
N LEU A 1 23.33 -4.85 -0.61
CA LEU A 1 22.29 -5.23 0.36
C LEU A 1 21.40 -4.01 0.56
N SER A 2 20.14 -4.06 0.07
CA SER A 2 19.18 -3.02 0.42
C SER A 2 18.74 -3.27 1.88
N TYR A 3 19.14 -2.36 2.77
CA TYR A 3 18.72 -2.41 4.17
C TYR A 3 17.31 -1.83 4.28
N TYR A 4 16.33 -2.65 4.63
CA TYR A 4 14.99 -2.22 5.01
C TYR A 4 14.49 -3.04 6.21
N PHE A 5 13.59 -2.44 6.98
CA PHE A 5 12.96 -3.14 8.10
C PHE A 5 11.68 -3.85 7.63
N HIS A 6 11.60 -5.16 7.82
CA HIS A 6 10.33 -5.88 7.63
C HIS A 6 9.26 -5.42 8.64
N LYS A 7 9.65 -5.22 9.90
CA LYS A 7 8.77 -4.62 10.92
C LYS A 7 9.30 -3.23 11.25
N THR A 8 8.47 -2.21 11.07
CA THR A 8 8.84 -0.82 11.37
C THR A 8 9.09 -0.63 12.85
N PRO A 9 10.29 -0.18 13.25
CA PRO A 9 10.60 0.06 14.66
C PRO A 9 9.64 1.09 15.29
N LYS A 10 9.26 0.87 16.56
CA LYS A 10 8.35 1.77 17.28
C LYS A 10 8.88 3.19 17.38
N TRP A 11 10.19 3.37 17.52
CA TRP A 11 10.80 4.71 17.63
C TRP A 11 10.58 5.56 16.37
N ILE A 12 10.54 4.95 15.17
CA ILE A 12 10.22 5.67 13.94
C ILE A 12 8.79 6.20 13.99
N GLN A 13 7.85 5.37 14.46
CA GLN A 13 6.44 5.75 14.60
C GLN A 13 6.26 6.91 15.62
N LEU A 14 7.07 6.93 16.68
CA LEU A 14 7.07 8.01 17.69
C LEU A 14 7.66 9.33 17.15
N VAL A 15 8.61 9.27 16.21
CA VAL A 15 9.22 10.47 15.59
C VAL A 15 8.26 11.16 14.62
N TYR A 16 7.30 10.41 14.05
CA TYR A 16 6.30 10.91 13.11
C TYR A 16 4.89 10.50 13.54
N PRO A 17 4.39 11.05 14.67
CA PRO A 17 3.09 10.67 15.23
C PRO A 17 1.91 11.16 14.37
N GLU A 18 2.13 12.14 13.50
CA GLU A 18 1.15 12.67 12.55
C GLU A 18 0.86 11.74 11.37
N LEU A 19 1.63 10.65 11.21
CA LEU A 19 1.44 9.66 10.16
C LEU A 19 0.70 8.43 10.70
N THR A 20 -0.15 7.84 9.87
CA THR A 20 -0.86 6.62 10.23
C THR A 20 0.01 5.40 9.93
N TRP A 21 0.47 4.72 10.98
CA TRP A 21 1.33 3.54 10.91
C TRP A 21 0.56 2.23 11.07
N ARG A 22 -0.48 2.26 11.86
CA ARG A 22 -1.34 1.11 12.18
C ARG A 22 -2.73 1.57 12.54
N THR A 23 -3.67 0.64 12.57
CA THR A 23 -5.02 0.93 13.04
C THR A 23 -5.23 0.41 14.46
N ASN A 24 -6.08 1.09 15.21
CA ASN A 24 -6.52 0.63 16.52
C ASN A 24 -7.68 -0.34 16.34
N SER A 25 -7.38 -1.63 16.19
CA SER A 25 -8.40 -2.68 16.14
C SER A 25 -8.34 -3.57 17.37
N ASN A 26 -9.50 -3.82 17.99
CA ASN A 26 -9.65 -4.81 19.05
C ASN A 26 -9.83 -6.23 18.48
N SER A 27 -10.21 -6.34 17.21
CA SER A 27 -10.42 -7.60 16.48
C SER A 27 -9.12 -8.09 15.83
N LYS A 28 -9.10 -9.39 15.44
CA LYS A 28 -8.02 -9.95 14.61
C LYS A 28 -8.14 -9.43 13.18
N GLU A 29 -7.73 -8.19 12.95
CA GLU A 29 -7.76 -7.54 11.64
C GLU A 29 -6.35 -7.22 11.16
N ILE A 30 -6.10 -7.44 9.87
CA ILE A 30 -4.91 -7.03 9.14
C ILE A 30 -5.36 -6.08 8.03
N TYR A 31 -4.69 -4.95 7.92
CA TYR A 31 -4.96 -3.95 6.89
C TYR A 31 -4.00 -4.15 5.74
N LEU A 32 -4.50 -4.84 4.69
CA LEU A 32 -3.68 -5.12 3.51
C LEU A 32 -3.58 -3.89 2.63
N THR A 33 -2.37 -3.62 2.15
CA THR A 33 -2.13 -2.54 1.20
C THR A 33 -1.24 -3.01 0.06
N PHE A 34 -1.51 -2.48 -1.13
CA PHE A 34 -0.75 -2.75 -2.35
C PHE A 34 -0.28 -1.44 -2.95
N ASP A 35 1.00 -1.34 -3.28
CA ASP A 35 1.62 -0.15 -3.85
C ASP A 35 2.04 -0.41 -5.32
N ASP A 36 2.20 0.65 -6.10
CA ASP A 36 2.71 0.73 -7.47
C ASP A 36 1.69 0.46 -8.60
N GLY A 37 0.63 -0.26 -8.37
CA GLY A 37 -0.38 -0.55 -9.39
C GLY A 37 -1.17 0.68 -9.90
N PRO A 38 -2.18 0.46 -10.76
CA PRO A 38 -2.60 -0.82 -11.32
C PRO A 38 -1.72 -1.31 -12.47
N ILE A 39 -1.50 -2.63 -12.55
CA ILE A 39 -0.75 -3.28 -13.64
C ILE A 39 -1.60 -4.43 -14.21
N PRO A 40 -1.80 -4.54 -15.53
CA PRO A 40 -2.75 -5.48 -16.16
C PRO A 40 -2.59 -6.95 -15.79
N GLU A 41 -1.35 -7.41 -15.57
CA GLU A 41 -1.08 -8.82 -15.23
C GLU A 41 -1.14 -9.08 -13.74
N VAL A 42 -0.82 -8.08 -12.92
CA VAL A 42 -0.57 -8.24 -11.49
C VAL A 42 -1.81 -7.88 -10.67
N THR A 43 -2.40 -6.71 -10.92
CA THR A 43 -3.55 -6.24 -10.16
C THR A 43 -4.76 -7.19 -10.26
N PRO A 44 -5.15 -7.73 -11.45
CA PRO A 44 -6.21 -8.74 -11.55
C PRO A 44 -5.90 -10.02 -10.76
N PHE A 45 -4.64 -10.48 -10.75
CA PHE A 45 -4.24 -11.62 -9.93
C PHE A 45 -4.45 -11.34 -8.44
N VAL A 46 -4.06 -10.14 -7.95
CA VAL A 46 -4.28 -9.75 -6.56
C VAL A 46 -5.77 -9.76 -6.22
N LEU A 47 -6.60 -9.15 -7.07
CA LEU A 47 -8.05 -9.10 -6.89
C LEU A 47 -8.69 -10.50 -6.82
N ASP A 48 -8.25 -11.43 -7.70
CA ASP A 48 -8.70 -12.83 -7.66
C ASP A 48 -8.32 -13.50 -6.33
N GLN A 49 -7.10 -13.28 -5.82
CA GLN A 49 -6.69 -13.86 -4.55
C GLN A 49 -7.48 -13.28 -3.37
N LEU A 50 -7.70 -11.97 -3.34
CA LEU A 50 -8.47 -11.30 -2.28
C LEU A 50 -9.92 -11.78 -2.24
N SER A 51 -10.55 -11.97 -3.41
CA SER A 51 -11.94 -12.41 -3.50
C SER A 51 -12.19 -13.78 -2.88
N LYS A 52 -11.21 -14.70 -2.94
CA LYS A 52 -11.30 -16.06 -2.36
C LYS A 52 -11.43 -16.06 -0.84
N TYR A 53 -11.07 -14.96 -0.18
CA TYR A 53 -11.10 -14.81 1.28
C TYR A 53 -12.02 -13.67 1.73
N GLU A 54 -12.88 -13.16 0.85
CA GLU A 54 -13.73 -11.97 1.10
C GLU A 54 -12.90 -10.77 1.64
N ALA A 55 -11.61 -10.75 1.30
CA ALA A 55 -10.65 -9.78 1.79
C ALA A 55 -10.85 -8.42 1.14
N LYS A 56 -10.76 -7.35 1.94
CA LYS A 56 -10.66 -5.98 1.44
C LYS A 56 -9.26 -5.44 1.66
N ALA A 57 -8.82 -4.57 0.77
CA ALA A 57 -7.49 -3.98 0.78
C ALA A 57 -7.53 -2.52 0.33
N SER A 58 -6.42 -1.81 0.53
CA SER A 58 -6.21 -0.46 0.01
C SER A 58 -5.10 -0.47 -1.02
N PHE A 59 -5.34 0.11 -2.19
CA PHE A 59 -4.39 0.18 -3.29
C PHE A 59 -3.87 1.61 -3.41
N PHE A 60 -2.58 1.82 -3.17
CA PHE A 60 -1.90 3.09 -3.39
C PHE A 60 -1.36 3.12 -4.80
N CYS A 61 -2.12 3.77 -5.68
CA CYS A 61 -1.92 3.70 -7.11
C CYS A 61 -1.04 4.84 -7.61
N VAL A 62 -0.15 4.52 -8.56
CA VAL A 62 0.63 5.50 -9.33
C VAL A 62 -0.27 6.11 -10.41
N GLY A 63 -0.38 7.44 -10.45
CA GLY A 63 -1.31 8.13 -11.34
C GLY A 63 -1.10 7.82 -12.82
N GLU A 64 0.14 7.70 -13.25
CA GLU A 64 0.51 7.30 -14.62
C GLU A 64 -0.01 5.89 -14.96
N ASN A 65 -0.03 4.98 -13.98
CA ASN A 65 -0.58 3.64 -14.17
C ASN A 65 -2.11 3.66 -14.21
N ILE A 66 -2.78 4.54 -13.45
CA ILE A 66 -4.23 4.74 -13.56
C ILE A 66 -4.59 5.22 -14.97
N GLU A 67 -3.86 6.22 -15.47
CA GLU A 67 -4.06 6.77 -16.82
C GLU A 67 -3.88 5.71 -17.91
N LYS A 68 -2.84 4.86 -17.78
CA LYS A 68 -2.54 3.79 -18.74
C LYS A 68 -3.45 2.58 -18.62
N HIS A 69 -3.95 2.28 -17.42
CA HIS A 69 -4.68 1.05 -17.11
C HIS A 69 -6.00 1.31 -16.37
N PRO A 70 -6.89 2.17 -16.93
CA PRO A 70 -8.14 2.55 -16.28
C PRO A 70 -9.10 1.37 -16.05
N LYS A 71 -8.99 0.32 -16.85
CA LYS A 71 -9.81 -0.90 -16.71
C LYS A 71 -9.49 -1.63 -15.41
N GLU A 72 -8.22 -1.84 -15.13
CA GLU A 72 -7.74 -2.50 -13.91
C GLU A 72 -8.05 -1.66 -12.68
N PHE A 73 -7.86 -0.35 -12.76
CA PHE A 73 -8.24 0.58 -11.69
C PHE A 73 -9.74 0.51 -11.37
N ASN A 74 -10.58 0.52 -12.39
CA ASN A 74 -12.04 0.38 -12.21
C ASN A 74 -12.42 -0.98 -11.59
N GLN A 75 -11.69 -2.06 -11.86
CA GLN A 75 -11.91 -3.35 -11.20
C GLN A 75 -11.61 -3.29 -9.69
N VAL A 76 -10.55 -2.60 -9.28
CA VAL A 76 -10.25 -2.35 -7.85
C VAL A 76 -11.42 -1.68 -7.15
N ILE A 77 -11.95 -0.61 -7.75
CA ILE A 77 -13.09 0.14 -7.20
C ILE A 77 -14.36 -0.71 -7.18
N LYS A 78 -14.67 -1.39 -8.30
CA LYS A 78 -15.87 -2.21 -8.43
C LYS A 78 -15.93 -3.36 -7.42
N GLN A 79 -14.79 -3.91 -7.03
CA GLN A 79 -14.70 -4.95 -6.01
C GLN A 79 -14.72 -4.40 -4.57
N GLY A 80 -14.90 -3.08 -4.40
CA GLY A 80 -15.07 -2.43 -3.10
C GLY A 80 -13.80 -2.32 -2.28
N HIS A 81 -12.64 -2.23 -2.94
CA HIS A 81 -11.37 -1.91 -2.30
C HIS A 81 -11.21 -0.39 -2.15
N ALA A 82 -10.44 0.04 -1.14
CA ALA A 82 -10.06 1.44 -1.03
C ALA A 82 -8.93 1.78 -2.01
N VAL A 83 -8.89 3.03 -2.46
CA VAL A 83 -7.82 3.53 -3.32
C VAL A 83 -7.17 4.74 -2.68
N GLY A 84 -5.87 4.85 -2.83
CA GLY A 84 -5.03 5.94 -2.33
C GLY A 84 -4.04 6.41 -3.39
N ASN A 85 -3.46 7.54 -3.13
CA ASN A 85 -2.52 8.24 -4.00
C ASN A 85 -1.08 7.80 -3.71
N HIS A 86 -0.33 7.42 -4.75
CA HIS A 86 1.09 7.07 -4.66
C HIS A 86 1.97 7.95 -5.55
N THR A 87 1.62 9.24 -5.67
CA THR A 87 2.15 10.23 -6.63
C THR A 87 1.83 9.86 -8.08
N PHE A 88 2.01 10.83 -9.00
CA PHE A 88 1.67 10.58 -10.41
C PHE A 88 2.67 9.66 -11.12
N ASN A 89 3.98 9.89 -10.94
CA ASN A 89 5.05 9.12 -11.58
C ASN A 89 6.02 8.50 -10.57
N HIS A 90 5.53 8.11 -9.40
CA HIS A 90 6.29 7.44 -8.34
C HIS A 90 7.50 8.25 -7.85
N VAL A 91 7.34 9.58 -7.73
CA VAL A 91 8.42 10.48 -7.35
C VAL A 91 8.75 10.41 -5.87
N VAL A 92 10.04 10.40 -5.54
CA VAL A 92 10.54 10.30 -4.15
C VAL A 92 10.60 11.69 -3.51
N GLY A 93 9.96 11.89 -2.35
CA GLY A 93 9.88 13.19 -1.71
C GLY A 93 11.23 13.78 -1.29
N TRP A 94 12.16 12.96 -0.76
CA TRP A 94 13.41 13.47 -0.18
C TRP A 94 14.32 14.27 -1.13
N GLY A 95 14.39 13.89 -2.39
CA GLY A 95 15.22 14.57 -3.40
C GLY A 95 14.46 15.57 -4.26
N THR A 96 13.16 15.78 -3.99
CA THR A 96 12.26 16.52 -4.88
C THR A 96 11.89 17.87 -4.25
N ASP A 97 11.81 18.91 -5.09
CA ASP A 97 11.27 20.22 -4.69
C ASP A 97 9.84 20.07 -4.16
N ASP A 98 9.50 20.83 -3.12
CA ASP A 98 8.24 20.65 -2.40
C ASP A 98 7.03 21.05 -3.25
N LYS A 99 7.15 22.08 -4.08
CA LYS A 99 6.08 22.52 -5.00
C LYS A 99 5.83 21.47 -6.07
N TYR A 100 6.90 21.00 -6.73
CA TYR A 100 6.80 19.95 -7.73
C TYR A 100 6.22 18.64 -7.14
N TYR A 101 6.61 18.31 -5.90
CA TYR A 101 6.07 17.14 -5.20
C TYR A 101 4.57 17.26 -4.97
N ALA A 102 4.11 18.42 -4.48
CA ALA A 102 2.69 18.67 -4.27
C ALA A 102 1.90 18.61 -5.59
N GLU A 103 2.38 19.27 -6.65
CA GLU A 103 1.78 19.22 -7.99
C GLU A 103 1.68 17.77 -8.53
N ASN A 104 2.67 16.94 -8.24
CA ASN A 104 2.69 15.53 -8.64
C ASN A 104 1.66 14.70 -7.87
N VAL A 105 1.47 14.98 -6.59
CA VAL A 105 0.42 14.37 -5.76
C VAL A 105 -0.97 14.80 -6.25
N GLU A 106 -1.17 16.10 -6.52
CA GLU A 106 -2.44 16.61 -7.04
C GLU A 106 -2.80 16.01 -8.40
N LYS A 107 -1.82 15.87 -9.29
CA LYS A 107 -2.02 15.23 -10.59
C LYS A 107 -2.49 13.79 -10.46
N CYS A 108 -1.91 13.02 -9.54
CA CYS A 108 -2.37 11.66 -9.24
C CYS A 108 -3.78 11.66 -8.65
N GLN A 109 -4.06 12.59 -7.73
CA GLN A 109 -5.39 12.71 -7.13
C GLN A 109 -6.45 13.01 -8.16
N PHE A 110 -6.15 13.86 -9.13
CA PHE A 110 -7.05 14.14 -10.25
C PHE A 110 -7.37 12.88 -11.06
N GLU A 111 -6.38 12.02 -11.35
CA GLU A 111 -6.62 10.73 -12.02
C GLU A 111 -7.54 9.81 -11.19
N ILE A 112 -7.33 9.73 -9.89
CA ILE A 112 -8.20 8.95 -8.99
C ILE A 112 -9.63 9.49 -9.03
N GLU A 113 -9.81 10.80 -8.92
CA GLU A 113 -11.13 11.43 -8.83
C GLU A 113 -11.95 11.36 -10.14
N LYS A 114 -11.33 11.19 -11.29
CA LYS A 114 -12.02 10.89 -12.55
C LYS A 114 -12.89 9.63 -12.46
N HIS A 115 -12.48 8.66 -11.67
CA HIS A 115 -13.13 7.36 -11.54
C HIS A 115 -13.96 7.20 -10.27
N THR A 116 -13.60 7.93 -9.21
CA THR A 116 -14.22 7.76 -7.89
C THR A 116 -15.14 8.92 -7.50
N GLY A 117 -15.08 10.04 -8.22
CA GLY A 117 -15.60 11.32 -7.76
C GLY A 117 -14.78 11.89 -6.59
N LYS A 118 -15.10 13.10 -6.18
CA LYS A 118 -14.46 13.73 -5.01
C LYS A 118 -14.85 13.00 -3.73
N ARG A 119 -13.87 12.67 -2.89
CA ARG A 119 -14.08 12.02 -1.61
C ARG A 119 -13.57 12.91 -0.47
N ASN A 120 -14.23 12.83 0.69
CA ASN A 120 -13.80 13.58 1.88
C ASN A 120 -12.50 13.04 2.47
N LYS A 121 -12.27 11.73 2.40
CA LYS A 121 -11.06 11.07 2.91
C LYS A 121 -10.15 10.71 1.75
N LYS A 122 -9.01 11.40 1.65
CA LYS A 122 -7.97 11.12 0.67
C LYS A 122 -6.83 10.37 1.37
N LEU A 123 -6.53 9.17 0.88
CA LEU A 123 -5.39 8.38 1.36
C LEU A 123 -4.16 8.70 0.50
N PHE A 124 -3.02 8.87 1.14
CA PHE A 124 -1.75 9.09 0.45
C PHE A 124 -0.66 8.23 1.08
N ARG A 125 0.20 7.66 0.25
CA ARG A 125 1.44 7.01 0.68
C ARG A 125 2.61 7.52 -0.13
N PRO A 126 3.67 8.05 0.53
CA PRO A 126 4.85 8.51 -0.19
C PRO A 126 5.64 7.32 -0.75
N PRO A 127 6.11 7.39 -2.01
CA PRO A 127 7.00 6.39 -2.58
C PRO A 127 8.22 6.09 -1.70
N HIS A 128 8.48 4.80 -1.48
CA HIS A 128 9.54 4.30 -0.58
C HIS A 128 9.43 4.76 0.88
N GLY A 129 8.30 5.35 1.30
CA GLY A 129 8.16 5.98 2.62
C GLY A 129 9.02 7.23 2.81
N ARG A 130 9.50 7.84 1.74
CA ARG A 130 10.47 8.96 1.77
C ARG A 130 9.77 10.28 1.49
N ILE A 131 9.49 11.02 2.56
CA ILE A 131 8.79 12.30 2.53
C ILE A 131 9.49 13.29 3.48
N LYS A 132 9.56 14.57 3.11
CA LYS A 132 10.11 15.64 3.96
C LYS A 132 9.06 16.13 4.97
N ARG A 133 9.50 16.68 6.09
CA ARG A 133 8.59 17.30 7.08
C ARG A 133 7.79 18.47 6.50
N SER A 134 8.39 19.25 5.60
CA SER A 134 7.67 20.32 4.86
C SER A 134 6.53 19.77 4.03
N GLN A 135 6.77 18.68 3.29
CA GLN A 135 5.76 18.02 2.46
C GLN A 135 4.65 17.38 3.31
N ILE A 136 5.00 16.76 4.45
CA ILE A 136 4.02 16.25 5.42
C ILE A 136 3.11 17.38 5.89
N LYS A 137 3.69 18.53 6.29
CA LYS A 137 2.93 19.68 6.80
C LYS A 137 1.89 20.17 5.77
N THR A 138 2.25 20.19 4.49
CA THR A 138 1.34 20.61 3.42
C THR A 138 0.27 19.56 3.15
N LEU A 139 0.68 18.29 2.99
CA LEU A 139 -0.23 17.24 2.53
C LEU A 139 -1.21 16.76 3.60
N LYS A 140 -0.86 16.79 4.88
CA LYS A 140 -1.73 16.32 5.97
C LYS A 140 -3.03 17.11 6.13
N GLU A 141 -3.12 18.30 5.56
CA GLU A 141 -4.35 19.11 5.58
C GLU A 141 -5.47 18.48 4.75
N GLU A 142 -5.11 17.75 3.68
CA GLU A 142 -6.08 17.12 2.78
C GLU A 142 -5.99 15.58 2.77
N TYR A 143 -4.86 15.03 3.17
CA TYR A 143 -4.58 13.62 3.08
C TYR A 143 -4.32 12.98 4.45
N GLU A 144 -4.86 11.78 4.64
CA GLU A 144 -4.33 10.88 5.64
C GLU A 144 -3.10 10.18 5.06
N ILE A 145 -1.92 10.47 5.64
CA ILE A 145 -0.65 9.92 5.15
C ILE A 145 -0.41 8.58 5.82
N ILE A 146 -0.49 7.52 5.01
CA ILE A 146 -0.46 6.13 5.46
C ILE A 146 0.94 5.56 5.28
N MET A 147 1.52 5.14 6.38
CA MET A 147 2.76 4.36 6.41
C MET A 147 2.44 2.88 6.63
N TRP A 148 3.33 2.14 7.26
CA TRP A 148 3.13 0.70 7.51
C TRP A 148 3.85 0.23 8.77
N THR A 149 3.38 -0.86 9.32
CA THR A 149 4.08 -1.58 10.38
C THR A 149 4.81 -2.80 9.86
N TYR A 150 4.39 -3.34 8.70
CA TYR A 150 5.03 -4.51 8.12
C TYR A 150 5.22 -4.39 6.60
N LEU A 151 6.47 -4.56 6.16
CA LEU A 151 6.88 -4.58 4.75
C LEU A 151 7.28 -6.02 4.38
N THR A 152 6.57 -6.61 3.44
CA THR A 152 6.78 -8.01 3.05
C THR A 152 8.14 -8.27 2.40
N GLY A 153 8.65 -7.29 1.67
CA GLY A 153 9.88 -7.40 0.89
C GLY A 153 9.69 -8.14 -0.44
N ASP A 154 8.46 -8.26 -0.91
CA ASP A 154 8.10 -8.94 -2.17
C ASP A 154 8.77 -8.31 -3.40
N PHE A 155 9.09 -7.01 -3.34
CA PHE A 155 9.82 -6.27 -4.38
C PHE A 155 11.31 -6.62 -4.47
N ASP A 156 11.88 -7.28 -3.45
CA ASP A 156 13.30 -7.65 -3.44
C ASP A 156 13.49 -9.00 -4.14
N SER A 157 13.98 -8.95 -5.37
CA SER A 157 14.23 -10.15 -6.19
C SER A 157 15.28 -11.09 -5.61
N LYS A 158 16.10 -10.61 -4.65
CA LYS A 158 17.11 -11.42 -3.95
C LYS A 158 16.55 -12.13 -2.72
N LEU A 159 15.38 -11.70 -2.24
CA LEU A 159 14.74 -12.33 -1.10
C LEU A 159 13.95 -13.56 -1.56
N ASN A 160 14.17 -14.69 -0.88
CA ASN A 160 13.40 -15.90 -1.12
C ASN A 160 11.94 -15.70 -0.65
N SER A 161 10.98 -16.14 -1.46
CA SER A 161 9.55 -16.02 -1.16
C SER A 161 9.14 -16.73 0.14
N ASP A 162 9.79 -17.85 0.51
CA ASP A 162 9.54 -18.55 1.78
C ASP A 162 9.96 -17.70 2.97
N ILE A 163 11.06 -16.93 2.84
CA ILE A 163 11.52 -16.00 3.88
C ILE A 163 10.54 -14.85 4.03
N CYS A 164 9.98 -14.32 2.93
CA CYS A 164 8.92 -13.30 2.99
C CYS A 164 7.74 -13.80 3.84
N LEU A 165 7.31 -15.04 3.58
CA LEU A 165 6.16 -15.63 4.25
C LEU A 165 6.45 -15.99 5.72
N SER A 166 7.58 -16.62 6.02
CA SER A 166 7.93 -17.02 7.39
C SER A 166 8.07 -15.82 8.33
N LYS A 167 8.75 -14.77 7.88
CA LYS A 167 8.87 -13.52 8.66
C LYS A 167 7.52 -12.83 8.87
N ALA A 168 6.61 -12.90 7.88
CA ALA A 168 5.26 -12.35 8.02
C ALA A 168 4.49 -13.10 9.12
N LYS A 169 4.50 -14.42 9.10
CA LYS A 169 3.83 -15.27 10.11
C LYS A 169 4.29 -15.02 11.54
N GLU A 170 5.58 -14.73 11.72
CA GLU A 170 6.19 -14.49 13.04
C GLU A 170 5.89 -13.09 13.60
N ARG A 171 5.72 -12.08 12.73
CA ARG A 171 5.82 -10.68 13.14
C ARG A 171 4.55 -9.87 13.00
N ILE A 172 3.60 -10.33 12.20
CA ILE A 172 2.34 -9.62 11.99
C ILE A 172 1.40 -9.86 13.16
N THR A 173 0.78 -8.78 13.61
CA THR A 173 -0.18 -8.75 14.70
C THR A 173 -1.44 -7.98 14.28
N LYS A 174 -2.49 -8.05 15.09
CA LYS A 174 -3.75 -7.31 14.85
C LYS A 174 -3.49 -5.81 14.70
N GLY A 175 -4.19 -5.19 13.77
CA GLY A 175 -4.09 -3.76 13.47
C GLY A 175 -2.89 -3.37 12.63
N ASP A 176 -2.04 -4.33 12.21
CA ASP A 176 -0.90 -4.02 11.36
C ASP A 176 -1.36 -3.60 9.95
N VAL A 177 -0.73 -2.55 9.44
CA VAL A 177 -0.76 -2.16 8.03
C VAL A 177 0.37 -2.89 7.32
N VAL A 178 0.01 -3.74 6.36
CA VAL A 178 0.94 -4.64 5.65
C VAL A 178 1.07 -4.22 4.20
N ILE A 179 2.30 -4.03 3.72
CA ILE A 179 2.57 -3.70 2.32
C ILE A 179 2.96 -4.94 1.52
N PHE A 180 2.28 -5.09 0.41
CA PHE A 180 2.68 -5.79 -0.81
C PHE A 180 2.78 -4.79 -1.97
N HIS A 181 3.33 -5.23 -3.12
CA HIS A 181 3.41 -4.39 -4.32
C HIS A 181 2.76 -5.11 -5.49
N ASP A 182 1.74 -4.50 -6.10
CA ASP A 182 1.12 -5.03 -7.33
C ASP A 182 1.83 -4.51 -8.58
N SER A 183 3.14 -4.76 -8.63
CA SER A 183 4.05 -4.37 -9.71
C SER A 183 4.75 -5.57 -10.34
N LEU A 184 5.19 -5.44 -11.60
CA LEU A 184 5.93 -6.50 -12.30
C LEU A 184 7.19 -6.95 -11.57
N LYS A 185 7.87 -6.01 -10.92
CA LYS A 185 9.08 -6.30 -10.13
C LYS A 185 8.81 -7.23 -8.95
N ALA A 186 7.67 -7.04 -8.28
CA ALA A 186 7.29 -7.84 -7.11
C ALA A 186 6.60 -9.16 -7.49
N TYR A 187 6.09 -9.28 -8.72
CA TYR A 187 5.14 -10.31 -9.11
C TYR A 187 5.57 -11.74 -8.79
N LYS A 188 6.84 -12.07 -9.00
CA LYS A 188 7.37 -13.41 -8.69
C LYS A 188 7.14 -13.79 -7.23
N ASN A 189 7.55 -12.91 -6.30
CA ASN A 189 7.41 -13.14 -4.87
C ASN A 189 5.96 -12.99 -4.40
N LEU A 190 5.24 -11.99 -4.94
CA LEU A 190 3.83 -11.75 -4.66
C LEU A 190 2.97 -12.96 -5.01
N LYS A 191 3.14 -13.52 -6.21
CA LYS A 191 2.40 -14.70 -6.70
C LYS A 191 2.56 -15.92 -5.80
N TYR A 192 3.71 -16.08 -5.19
CA TYR A 192 3.96 -17.16 -4.24
C TYR A 192 3.43 -16.83 -2.84
N THR A 193 3.72 -15.62 -2.36
CA THR A 193 3.52 -15.25 -0.95
C THR A 193 2.07 -14.90 -0.64
N LEU A 194 1.39 -14.13 -1.49
CA LEU A 194 0.04 -13.62 -1.20
C LEU A 194 -1.00 -14.72 -0.95
N PRO A 195 -1.15 -15.76 -1.80
CA PRO A 195 -2.13 -16.82 -1.56
C PRO A 195 -1.88 -17.56 -0.24
N ARG A 196 -0.61 -17.83 0.08
CA ARG A 196 -0.19 -18.53 1.30
C ARG A 196 -0.34 -17.67 2.55
N PHE A 197 -0.12 -16.37 2.40
CA PHE A 197 -0.36 -15.37 3.44
C PHE A 197 -1.85 -15.31 3.81
N LEU A 198 -2.70 -15.12 2.80
CA LEU A 198 -4.15 -15.06 2.99
C LEU A 198 -4.68 -16.34 3.65
N LYS A 199 -4.27 -17.51 3.14
CA LYS A 199 -4.65 -18.79 3.72
C LYS A 199 -4.25 -18.87 5.19
N TYR A 200 -2.98 -18.66 5.50
CA TYR A 200 -2.47 -18.81 6.86
C TYR A 200 -3.18 -17.90 7.87
N PHE A 201 -3.29 -16.59 7.56
CA PHE A 201 -3.89 -15.64 8.49
C PHE A 201 -5.41 -15.84 8.61
N SER A 202 -6.09 -16.24 7.53
CA SER A 202 -7.50 -16.62 7.58
C SER A 202 -7.74 -17.83 8.51
N GLU A 203 -6.92 -18.88 8.40
CA GLU A 203 -6.94 -20.05 9.29
C GLU A 203 -6.65 -19.70 10.76
N GLN A 204 -5.91 -18.61 11.02
CA GLN A 204 -5.70 -18.06 12.37
C GLN A 204 -6.85 -17.15 12.84
N GLY A 205 -7.92 -17.01 12.06
CA GLY A 205 -9.08 -16.19 12.37
C GLY A 205 -8.88 -14.69 12.16
N PHE A 206 -7.93 -14.28 11.32
CA PHE A 206 -7.78 -12.88 10.92
C PHE A 206 -8.72 -12.52 9.77
N HIS A 207 -9.25 -11.31 9.82
CA HIS A 207 -9.99 -10.68 8.73
C HIS A 207 -9.12 -9.63 8.06
N PHE A 208 -9.26 -9.51 6.74
CA PHE A 208 -8.50 -8.55 5.94
C PHE A 208 -9.38 -7.34 5.60
N LYS A 209 -8.90 -6.16 5.94
CA LYS A 209 -9.63 -4.90 5.82
C LYS A 209 -8.87 -3.89 4.96
N SER A 210 -9.63 -2.97 4.36
CA SER A 210 -9.11 -1.71 3.84
C SER A 210 -9.03 -0.65 4.93
N LEU A 211 -8.22 0.37 4.68
CA LEU A 211 -8.13 1.59 5.48
C LEU A 211 -9.34 2.51 5.27
#